data_c005c1a67e182e0db51212fa5c381c75
#
_entry.id   c005c1a67e182e0db51212fa5c381c75
#
_cell.length_a   1.000
_cell.length_b   1.000
_cell.length_c   1.000
_cell.angle_alpha   90.00
_cell.angle_beta   90.00
_cell.angle_gamma   90.00
#
_symmetry.space_group_name_H-M   'P 1'
#
loop_
_entity.id
_entity.type
_entity.pdbx_description
1 polymer ?
#
loop_
_entity_poly.entity_id
_entity_poly.type
_entity_poly.pdbx_seq_one_letter_code
_entity_poly.pdbx_strand_id
1 'polypeptide(L)'
;GRGYLAMAALGFIGLFVYSGLYYYGLSQLTSQEACILNFLWPMMIVLFAAFLLGERITVRTAAALLLSFSGVVALTLGGEGHAEGNAVMGMIACILAAVCYGLFCVLNKRRNIDQTVMMVVAWGVTALCSLPVTLIMEEWVTLSWTQWGGLLWLGIFIDAVGYLWWAMALQQATNSAAVANLAYAVPLLSLVVSAVTLGERMTGAALLAFVLIMGGILLQNVRRGERTR
;
A
#
# COMPACT_ATOMS: atom_id res chain seq x y z
N GLY A 1 17.71 -1.50 24.06
CA GLY A 1 17.76 -2.81 23.41
C GLY A 1 16.39 -3.32 22.94
N ARG A 2 15.41 -3.49 23.85
CA ARG A 2 14.08 -4.09 23.52
C ARG A 2 13.24 -3.27 22.52
N GLY A 3 13.38 -1.96 22.50
CA GLY A 3 12.66 -1.08 21.57
C GLY A 3 13.11 -1.29 20.12
N TYR A 4 14.41 -1.32 19.88
CA TYR A 4 14.98 -1.52 18.54
C TYR A 4 14.70 -2.92 17.98
N LEU A 5 14.73 -3.95 18.82
CA LEU A 5 14.37 -5.31 18.40
C LEU A 5 12.92 -5.40 17.92
N ALA A 6 12.03 -4.70 18.58
CA ALA A 6 10.63 -4.65 18.19
C ALA A 6 10.40 -3.82 16.90
N MET A 7 11.17 -2.74 16.70
CA MET A 7 11.16 -2.00 15.42
C MET A 7 11.70 -2.88 14.29
N ALA A 8 12.79 -3.61 14.55
CA ALA A 8 13.37 -4.54 13.59
C ALA A 8 12.39 -5.65 13.18
N ALA A 9 11.70 -6.25 14.15
CA ALA A 9 10.70 -7.28 13.90
C ALA A 9 9.51 -6.72 13.09
N LEU A 10 9.06 -5.50 13.39
CA LEU A 10 8.02 -4.83 12.61
C LEU A 10 8.48 -4.52 11.19
N GLY A 11 9.69 -4.02 11.00
CA GLY A 11 10.27 -3.78 9.68
C GLY A 11 10.44 -5.07 8.88
N PHE A 12 10.90 -6.14 9.53
CA PHE A 12 11.01 -7.46 8.89
C PHE A 12 9.66 -7.96 8.35
N ILE A 13 8.59 -7.92 9.16
CA ILE A 13 7.26 -8.38 8.74
C ILE A 13 6.65 -7.41 7.73
N GLY A 14 6.68 -6.11 8.03
CA GLY A 14 5.90 -5.11 7.31
C GLY A 14 6.54 -4.61 6.02
N LEU A 15 7.86 -4.73 5.87
CA LEU A 15 8.55 -4.31 4.66
C LEU A 15 9.22 -5.48 3.95
N PHE A 16 10.07 -6.27 4.60
CA PHE A 16 10.77 -7.36 3.94
C PHE A 16 9.84 -8.52 3.54
N VAL A 17 9.08 -9.08 4.51
CA VAL A 17 8.14 -10.18 4.21
C VAL A 17 7.02 -9.70 3.29
N TYR A 18 6.48 -8.50 3.52
CA TYR A 18 5.51 -7.86 2.63
C TYR A 18 6.01 -7.79 1.19
N SER A 19 7.20 -7.23 0.97
CA SER A 19 7.77 -7.08 -0.38
C SER A 19 8.02 -8.44 -1.04
N GLY A 20 8.60 -9.38 -0.30
CA GLY A 20 8.87 -10.74 -0.81
C GLY A 20 7.59 -11.46 -1.24
N LEU A 21 6.55 -11.41 -0.42
CA LEU A 21 5.24 -11.99 -0.74
C LEU A 21 4.58 -11.29 -1.94
N TYR A 22 4.67 -9.97 -2.02
CA TYR A 22 4.08 -9.20 -3.12
C TYR A 22 4.80 -9.47 -4.45
N TYR A 23 6.14 -9.47 -4.46
CA TYR A 23 6.92 -9.81 -5.67
C TYR A 23 6.71 -11.27 -6.10
N TYR A 24 6.60 -12.20 -5.16
CA TYR A 24 6.21 -13.56 -5.48
C TYR A 24 4.80 -13.61 -6.09
N GLY A 25 3.84 -12.87 -5.54
CA GLY A 25 2.51 -12.75 -6.12
C GLY A 25 2.54 -12.20 -7.56
N LEU A 26 3.35 -11.16 -7.80
CA LEU A 26 3.56 -10.57 -9.13
C LEU A 26 4.17 -11.56 -10.15
N SER A 27 4.99 -12.52 -9.69
CA SER A 27 5.54 -13.56 -10.56
C SER A 27 4.54 -14.66 -10.92
N GLN A 28 3.41 -14.75 -10.19
CA GLN A 28 2.40 -15.80 -10.36
C GLN A 28 1.09 -15.29 -10.98
N LEU A 29 0.84 -13.99 -10.91
CA LEU A 29 -0.40 -13.34 -11.33
C LEU A 29 -0.13 -12.32 -12.45
N THR A 30 -1.19 -11.87 -13.10
CA THR A 30 -1.10 -10.65 -13.90
C THR A 30 -0.85 -9.46 -12.98
N SER A 31 -0.15 -8.44 -13.50
CA SER A 31 0.10 -7.20 -12.73
C SER A 31 -1.18 -6.55 -12.19
N GLN A 32 -2.28 -6.72 -12.90
CA GLN A 32 -3.60 -6.20 -12.52
C GLN A 32 -4.20 -6.96 -11.33
N GLU A 33 -4.19 -8.31 -11.39
CA GLU A 33 -4.68 -9.14 -10.29
C GLU A 33 -3.87 -8.91 -9.02
N ALA A 34 -2.53 -8.87 -9.13
CA ALA A 34 -1.66 -8.58 -8.01
C ALA A 34 -1.91 -7.18 -7.44
N CYS A 35 -2.13 -6.18 -8.29
CA CYS A 35 -2.46 -4.82 -7.88
C CYS A 35 -3.77 -4.77 -7.09
N ILE A 36 -4.85 -5.38 -7.59
CA ILE A 36 -6.15 -5.42 -6.89
C ILE A 36 -5.98 -6.04 -5.50
N LEU A 37 -5.31 -7.19 -5.43
CA LEU A 37 -5.14 -7.91 -4.18
C LEU A 37 -4.24 -7.13 -3.20
N ASN A 38 -3.19 -6.48 -3.70
CA ASN A 38 -2.34 -5.64 -2.86
C ASN A 38 -3.13 -4.46 -2.29
N PHE A 39 -4.02 -3.83 -3.05
CA PHE A 39 -4.88 -2.74 -2.55
C PHE A 39 -5.91 -3.17 -1.49
N LEU A 40 -5.88 -4.38 -0.99
CA LEU A 40 -6.55 -4.78 0.24
C LEU A 40 -5.87 -4.22 1.50
N TRP A 41 -4.59 -3.78 1.44
CA TRP A 41 -3.88 -3.30 2.62
C TRP A 41 -4.55 -2.11 3.35
N PRO A 42 -5.23 -1.13 2.70
CA PRO A 42 -5.96 -0.10 3.43
C PRO A 42 -7.14 -0.66 4.22
N MET A 43 -7.80 -1.71 3.70
CA MET A 43 -8.87 -2.41 4.43
C MET A 43 -8.30 -3.14 5.65
N MET A 44 -7.12 -3.76 5.52
CA MET A 44 -6.44 -4.42 6.63
C MET A 44 -6.05 -3.42 7.73
N ILE A 45 -5.60 -2.20 7.37
CA ILE A 45 -5.39 -1.13 8.37
C ILE A 45 -6.66 -0.86 9.17
N VAL A 46 -7.81 -0.73 8.52
CA VAL A 46 -9.08 -0.44 9.21
C VAL A 46 -9.48 -1.60 10.13
N LEU A 47 -9.34 -2.83 9.65
CA LEU A 47 -9.64 -4.02 10.46
C LEU A 47 -8.71 -4.10 11.69
N PHE A 48 -7.41 -3.99 11.50
CA PHE A 48 -6.45 -4.03 12.62
C PHE A 48 -6.57 -2.83 13.55
N ALA A 49 -6.90 -1.62 13.04
CA ALA A 49 -7.16 -0.47 13.89
C ALA A 49 -8.38 -0.69 14.78
N ALA A 50 -9.43 -1.33 14.27
CA ALA A 50 -10.57 -1.69 15.10
C ALA A 50 -10.21 -2.67 16.22
N PHE A 51 -9.46 -3.75 15.88
CA PHE A 51 -9.08 -4.77 16.88
C PHE A 51 -7.99 -4.32 17.85
N LEU A 52 -6.99 -3.59 17.39
CA LEU A 52 -5.79 -3.27 18.17
C LEU A 52 -5.81 -1.87 18.80
N LEU A 53 -6.53 -0.92 18.22
CA LEU A 53 -6.65 0.46 18.70
C LEU A 53 -8.05 0.79 19.25
N GLY A 54 -9.02 -0.12 19.08
CA GLY A 54 -10.41 0.11 19.49
C GLY A 54 -11.15 1.12 18.61
N GLU A 55 -10.67 1.39 17.39
CA GLU A 55 -11.34 2.30 16.46
C GLU A 55 -12.65 1.67 15.97
N ARG A 56 -13.73 2.46 15.91
CA ARG A 56 -15.05 1.96 15.50
C ARG A 56 -15.19 1.93 13.99
N ILE A 57 -15.48 0.75 13.42
CA ILE A 57 -15.90 0.62 12.03
C ILE A 57 -17.39 0.95 11.95
N THR A 58 -17.72 2.06 11.30
CA THR A 58 -19.12 2.41 11.02
C THR A 58 -19.54 1.84 9.67
N VAL A 59 -20.84 1.64 9.46
CA VAL A 59 -21.39 1.24 8.14
C VAL A 59 -20.91 2.19 7.04
N ARG A 60 -20.81 3.48 7.35
CA ARG A 60 -20.29 4.48 6.44
C ARG A 60 -18.81 4.25 6.09
N THR A 61 -17.97 3.94 7.08
CA THR A 61 -16.56 3.59 6.86
C THR A 61 -16.44 2.37 5.96
N ALA A 62 -17.21 1.30 6.24
CA ALA A 62 -17.22 0.11 5.41
C ALA A 62 -17.68 0.41 3.97
N ALA A 63 -18.78 1.14 3.81
CA ALA A 63 -19.30 1.54 2.51
C ALA A 63 -18.30 2.41 1.72
N ALA A 64 -17.62 3.37 2.38
CA ALA A 64 -16.62 4.23 1.77
C ALA A 64 -15.42 3.43 1.25
N LEU A 65 -14.89 2.49 2.06
CA LEU A 65 -13.78 1.62 1.66
C LEU A 65 -14.16 0.69 0.51
N LEU A 66 -15.32 0.06 0.59
CA LEU A 66 -15.81 -0.84 -0.48
C LEU A 66 -16.03 -0.07 -1.79
N LEU A 67 -16.57 1.15 -1.71
CA LEU A 67 -16.78 1.99 -2.88
C LEU A 67 -15.46 2.39 -3.52
N SER A 68 -14.48 2.86 -2.73
CA SER A 68 -13.15 3.19 -3.23
C SER A 68 -12.42 1.97 -3.81
N PHE A 69 -12.49 0.82 -3.13
CA PHE A 69 -11.89 -0.41 -3.60
C PHE A 69 -12.53 -0.92 -4.90
N SER A 70 -13.85 -0.83 -5.04
CA SER A 70 -14.53 -1.19 -6.30
C SER A 70 -14.08 -0.33 -7.48
N GLY A 71 -13.70 0.93 -7.22
CA GLY A 71 -13.08 1.78 -8.24
C GLY A 71 -11.69 1.29 -8.67
N VAL A 72 -10.86 0.82 -7.74
CA VAL A 72 -9.57 0.19 -8.09
C VAL A 72 -9.80 -1.07 -8.92
N VAL A 73 -10.75 -1.91 -8.54
CA VAL A 73 -11.13 -3.10 -9.32
C VAL A 73 -11.60 -2.71 -10.73
N ALA A 74 -12.47 -1.70 -10.86
CA ALA A 74 -12.95 -1.24 -12.17
C ALA A 74 -11.82 -0.70 -13.06
N LEU A 75 -10.82 -0.01 -12.48
CA LEU A 75 -9.66 0.49 -13.20
C LEU A 75 -8.78 -0.64 -13.74
N THR A 76 -8.58 -1.67 -12.93
CA THR A 76 -7.62 -2.74 -13.24
C THR A 76 -8.20 -3.87 -14.08
N LEU A 77 -9.51 -4.13 -14.05
CA LEU A 77 -10.15 -5.16 -14.88
C LEU A 77 -10.16 -4.86 -16.40
N GLY A 78 -9.82 -3.63 -16.79
CA GLY A 78 -9.77 -3.22 -18.21
C GLY A 78 -8.48 -3.60 -18.94
N GLY A 79 -7.54 -4.25 -18.30
CA GLY A 79 -6.25 -4.59 -18.90
C GLY A 79 -6.17 -6.03 -19.43
N GLU A 80 -5.31 -6.23 -20.41
CA GLU A 80 -5.04 -7.53 -21.02
C GLU A 80 -3.82 -8.16 -20.36
N GLY A 81 -3.92 -9.40 -19.95
CA GLY A 81 -2.80 -10.19 -19.42
C GLY A 81 -3.22 -11.61 -19.10
N HIS A 82 -2.30 -12.56 -19.26
CA HIS A 82 -2.51 -13.95 -18.86
C HIS A 82 -1.48 -14.29 -17.78
N ALA A 83 -1.96 -14.85 -16.67
CA ALA A 83 -1.10 -15.37 -15.62
C ALA A 83 -0.47 -16.70 -16.12
N GLU A 84 0.85 -16.78 -16.09
CA GLU A 84 1.59 -18.00 -16.47
C GLU A 84 1.91 -18.89 -15.27
N GLY A 85 1.67 -18.39 -14.04
CA GLY A 85 2.02 -19.05 -12.79
C GLY A 85 0.86 -19.74 -12.07
N ASN A 86 1.11 -20.13 -10.82
CA ASN A 86 0.08 -20.68 -9.94
C ASN A 86 -0.78 -19.55 -9.33
N ALA A 87 -1.92 -19.28 -9.96
CA ALA A 87 -2.81 -18.19 -9.56
C ALA A 87 -3.25 -18.28 -8.08
N VAL A 88 -3.52 -19.47 -7.55
CA VAL A 88 -3.95 -19.64 -6.16
C VAL A 88 -2.84 -19.23 -5.18
N MET A 89 -1.61 -19.68 -5.44
CA MET A 89 -0.46 -19.31 -4.60
C MET A 89 -0.14 -17.83 -4.71
N GLY A 90 -0.24 -17.26 -5.90
CA GLY A 90 -0.08 -15.81 -6.13
C GLY A 90 -1.12 -14.98 -5.36
N MET A 91 -2.40 -15.38 -5.40
CA MET A 91 -3.47 -14.72 -4.64
C MET A 91 -3.23 -14.78 -3.13
N ILE A 92 -2.87 -15.96 -2.61
CA ILE A 92 -2.57 -16.13 -1.17
C ILE A 92 -1.39 -15.22 -0.78
N ALA A 93 -0.33 -15.19 -1.58
CA ALA A 93 0.84 -14.35 -1.31
C ALA A 93 0.49 -12.85 -1.27
N CYS A 94 -0.26 -12.34 -2.26
CA CYS A 94 -0.70 -10.94 -2.27
C CYS A 94 -1.62 -10.58 -1.10
N ILE A 95 -2.53 -11.47 -0.71
CA ILE A 95 -3.41 -11.24 0.45
C ILE A 95 -2.58 -11.21 1.74
N LEU A 96 -1.66 -12.15 1.92
CA LEU A 96 -0.75 -12.17 3.07
C LEU A 96 0.16 -10.93 3.10
N ALA A 97 0.62 -10.46 1.94
CA ALA A 97 1.35 -9.20 1.84
C ALA A 97 0.51 -8.04 2.38
N ALA A 98 -0.73 -7.88 1.91
CA ALA A 98 -1.63 -6.84 2.38
C ALA A 98 -1.89 -6.93 3.90
N VAL A 99 -2.02 -8.12 4.45
CA VAL A 99 -2.15 -8.38 5.90
C VAL A 99 -0.89 -7.94 6.64
N CYS A 100 0.30 -8.33 6.18
CA CYS A 100 1.58 -7.96 6.80
C CYS A 100 1.77 -6.43 6.85
N TYR A 101 1.49 -5.75 5.74
CA TYR A 101 1.63 -4.30 5.68
C TYR A 101 0.58 -3.57 6.53
N GLY A 102 -0.68 -3.99 6.48
CA GLY A 102 -1.74 -3.43 7.32
C GLY A 102 -1.45 -3.60 8.82
N LEU A 103 -0.97 -4.77 9.23
CA LEU A 103 -0.57 -5.05 10.60
C LEU A 103 0.62 -4.17 11.03
N PHE A 104 1.65 -4.05 10.17
CA PHE A 104 2.79 -3.17 10.38
C PHE A 104 2.34 -1.73 10.64
N CYS A 105 1.50 -1.17 9.78
CA CYS A 105 1.00 0.19 9.90
C CYS A 105 0.31 0.45 11.25
N VAL A 106 -0.55 -0.45 11.68
CA VAL A 106 -1.32 -0.28 12.92
C VAL A 106 -0.46 -0.51 14.17
N LEU A 107 0.41 -1.51 14.17
CA LEU A 107 1.32 -1.75 15.28
C LEU A 107 2.35 -0.62 15.42
N ASN A 108 2.81 -0.06 14.31
CA ASN A 108 3.68 1.12 14.30
C ASN A 108 2.94 2.34 14.91
N LYS A 109 1.73 2.64 14.46
CA LYS A 109 0.87 3.69 15.03
C LYS A 109 0.69 3.51 16.53
N ARG A 110 0.38 2.30 16.99
CA ARG A 110 0.14 2.00 18.41
C ARG A 110 1.34 2.30 19.31
N ARG A 111 2.56 2.17 18.79
CA ARG A 111 3.79 2.34 19.58
C ARG A 111 4.17 3.77 19.83
N ASN A 112 3.64 4.74 19.07
CA ASN A 112 3.93 6.17 19.18
C ASN A 112 5.44 6.49 19.26
N ILE A 113 6.22 5.90 18.34
CA ILE A 113 7.68 6.06 18.24
C ILE A 113 7.97 7.16 17.23
N ASP A 114 9.18 7.74 17.31
CA ASP A 114 9.68 8.62 16.25
C ASP A 114 9.72 7.86 14.92
N GLN A 115 8.98 8.37 13.92
CA GLN A 115 8.79 7.67 12.65
C GLN A 115 10.06 7.65 11.81
N THR A 116 10.93 8.63 11.96
CA THR A 116 12.22 8.66 11.27
C THR A 116 13.10 7.50 11.75
N VAL A 117 13.21 7.34 13.09
CA VAL A 117 13.96 6.23 13.67
C VAL A 117 13.35 4.88 13.29
N MET A 118 12.02 4.79 13.33
CA MET A 118 11.31 3.56 12.95
C MET A 118 11.60 3.17 11.50
N MET A 119 11.51 4.12 10.55
CA MET A 119 11.75 3.86 9.13
C MET A 119 13.21 3.52 8.84
N VAL A 120 14.17 4.20 9.47
CA VAL A 120 15.59 3.87 9.33
C VAL A 120 15.88 2.43 9.79
N VAL A 121 15.34 2.02 10.94
CA VAL A 121 15.51 0.64 11.44
C VAL A 121 14.80 -0.36 10.53
N ALA A 122 13.57 -0.08 10.12
CA ALA A 122 12.76 -0.98 9.29
C ALA A 122 13.40 -1.20 7.91
N TRP A 123 13.80 -0.13 7.21
CA TRP A 123 14.49 -0.22 5.93
C TRP A 123 15.89 -0.81 6.05
N GLY A 124 16.61 -0.52 7.15
CA GLY A 124 17.90 -1.13 7.44
C GLY A 124 17.80 -2.66 7.56
N VAL A 125 16.80 -3.16 8.30
CA VAL A 125 16.54 -4.60 8.41
C VAL A 125 16.13 -5.19 7.07
N THR A 126 15.26 -4.50 6.33
CA THR A 126 14.83 -4.94 4.99
C THR A 126 16.03 -5.08 4.06
N ALA A 127 16.91 -4.09 4.00
CA ALA A 127 18.11 -4.12 3.17
C ALA A 127 19.05 -5.27 3.57
N LEU A 128 19.28 -5.46 4.89
CA LEU A 128 20.13 -6.55 5.39
C LEU A 128 19.56 -7.93 5.08
N CYS A 129 18.24 -8.10 5.11
CA CYS A 129 17.59 -9.37 4.79
C CYS A 129 17.47 -9.60 3.27
N SER A 130 17.29 -8.54 2.49
CA SER A 130 17.19 -8.64 1.02
C SER A 130 18.55 -8.94 0.38
N LEU A 131 19.65 -8.42 0.93
CA LEU A 131 20.98 -8.59 0.36
C LEU A 131 21.37 -10.06 0.12
N PRO A 132 21.29 -10.99 1.08
CA PRO A 132 21.61 -12.38 0.83
C PRO A 132 20.64 -13.05 -0.17
N VAL A 133 19.36 -12.65 -0.18
CA VAL A 133 18.38 -13.17 -1.15
C VAL A 133 18.79 -12.77 -2.56
N THR A 134 19.10 -11.49 -2.77
CA THR A 134 19.56 -10.96 -4.07
C THR A 134 20.86 -11.63 -4.51
N LEU A 135 21.83 -11.78 -3.59
CA LEU A 135 23.13 -12.41 -3.91
C LEU A 135 23.02 -13.88 -4.35
N ILE A 136 22.00 -14.59 -3.85
CA ILE A 136 21.84 -16.03 -4.12
C ILE A 136 20.89 -16.28 -5.29
N MET A 137 19.84 -15.46 -5.45
CA MET A 137 18.72 -15.74 -6.35
C MET A 137 18.71 -14.87 -7.61
N GLU A 138 19.44 -13.74 -7.62
CA GLU A 138 19.42 -12.79 -8.73
C GLU A 138 20.70 -12.84 -9.56
N GLU A 139 20.57 -12.69 -10.87
CA GLU A 139 21.71 -12.49 -11.76
C GLU A 139 22.12 -11.01 -11.78
N TRP A 140 23.42 -10.76 -11.65
CA TRP A 140 23.96 -9.40 -11.68
C TRP A 140 23.96 -8.85 -13.10
N VAL A 141 23.23 -7.76 -13.30
CA VAL A 141 23.19 -7.04 -14.57
C VAL A 141 23.90 -5.69 -14.43
N THR A 142 24.56 -5.26 -15.47
CA THR A 142 25.14 -3.91 -15.54
C THR A 142 24.03 -2.91 -15.85
N LEU A 143 23.84 -1.96 -14.96
CA LEU A 143 22.81 -0.92 -15.10
C LEU A 143 23.39 0.30 -15.83
N SER A 144 22.58 0.88 -16.71
CA SER A 144 22.84 2.19 -17.32
C SER A 144 22.65 3.32 -16.30
N TRP A 145 23.21 4.50 -16.55
CA TRP A 145 23.04 5.68 -15.70
C TRP A 145 21.58 6.09 -15.53
N THR A 146 20.76 5.93 -16.55
CA THR A 146 19.30 6.19 -16.49
C THR A 146 18.61 5.23 -15.54
N GLN A 147 18.96 3.94 -15.56
CA GLN A 147 18.40 2.95 -14.65
C GLN A 147 18.85 3.20 -13.20
N TRP A 148 20.11 3.58 -12.98
CA TRP A 148 20.59 4.02 -11.65
C TRP A 148 19.79 5.24 -11.15
N GLY A 149 19.57 6.24 -12.02
CA GLY A 149 18.72 7.40 -11.69
C GLY A 149 17.31 7.01 -11.29
N GLY A 150 16.68 6.06 -12.02
CA GLY A 150 15.36 5.53 -11.70
C GLY A 150 15.32 4.80 -10.35
N LEU A 151 16.32 3.95 -10.06
CA LEU A 151 16.42 3.23 -8.78
C LEU A 151 16.62 4.19 -7.61
N LEU A 152 17.48 5.22 -7.76
CA LEU A 152 17.67 6.24 -6.72
C LEU A 152 16.38 7.04 -6.49
N TRP A 153 15.67 7.39 -7.56
CA TRP A 153 14.38 8.06 -7.44
C TRP A 153 13.37 7.21 -6.66
N LEU A 154 13.20 5.93 -7.00
CA LEU A 154 12.30 5.02 -6.31
C LEU A 154 12.71 4.87 -4.83
N GLY A 155 13.98 4.58 -4.55
CA GLY A 155 14.46 4.34 -3.20
C GLY A 155 14.36 5.58 -2.30
N ILE A 156 14.66 6.77 -2.81
CA ILE A 156 14.64 8.00 -2.00
C ILE A 156 13.22 8.55 -1.88
N PHE A 157 12.53 8.78 -3.00
CA PHE A 157 11.26 9.51 -2.97
C PHE A 157 10.07 8.61 -2.67
N ILE A 158 10.03 7.39 -3.16
CA ILE A 158 8.91 6.49 -2.93
C ILE A 158 9.12 5.73 -1.61
N ASP A 159 10.24 5.01 -1.48
CA ASP A 159 10.45 4.12 -0.34
C ASP A 159 10.85 4.88 0.93
N ALA A 160 11.82 5.79 0.88
CA ALA A 160 12.21 6.49 2.10
C ALA A 160 11.22 7.61 2.47
N VAL A 161 11.00 8.60 1.60
CA VAL A 161 10.19 9.77 1.91
C VAL A 161 8.70 9.43 1.92
N GLY A 162 8.21 8.69 0.93
CA GLY A 162 6.79 8.34 0.82
C GLY A 162 6.30 7.49 1.99
N TYR A 163 7.02 6.44 2.36
CA TYR A 163 6.67 5.61 3.51
C TYR A 163 6.80 6.34 4.84
N LEU A 164 7.80 7.23 4.98
CA LEU A 164 7.94 8.07 6.18
C LEU A 164 6.73 8.99 6.34
N TRP A 165 6.36 9.72 5.28
CA TRP A 165 5.21 10.62 5.32
C TRP A 165 3.90 9.87 5.56
N TRP A 166 3.73 8.70 4.94
CA TRP A 166 2.59 7.83 5.18
C TRP A 166 2.50 7.43 6.66
N ALA A 167 3.61 6.97 7.24
CA ALA A 167 3.65 6.55 8.64
C ALA A 167 3.37 7.71 9.60
N MET A 168 3.91 8.91 9.32
CA MET A 168 3.62 10.13 10.08
C MET A 168 2.15 10.54 9.98
N ALA A 169 1.57 10.51 8.78
CA ALA A 169 0.17 10.83 8.55
C ALA A 169 -0.76 9.88 9.32
N LEU A 170 -0.47 8.58 9.26
CA LEU A 170 -1.26 7.57 9.96
C LEU A 170 -1.10 7.66 11.48
N GLN A 171 0.10 7.98 11.98
CA GLN A 171 0.37 8.15 13.40
C GLN A 171 -0.42 9.34 13.99
N GLN A 172 -0.49 10.45 13.26
CA GLN A 172 -1.21 11.66 13.68
C GLN A 172 -2.74 11.57 13.48
N ALA A 173 -3.19 10.59 12.70
CA ALA A 173 -4.60 10.44 12.40
C ALA A 173 -5.41 10.04 13.64
N THR A 174 -6.47 10.78 13.92
CA THR A 174 -7.48 10.39 14.92
C THR A 174 -8.37 9.24 14.45
N ASN A 175 -8.45 9.05 13.11
CA ASN A 175 -9.21 8.00 12.45
C ASN A 175 -8.36 7.37 11.33
N SER A 176 -7.86 6.17 11.59
CA SER A 176 -7.05 5.41 10.62
C SER A 176 -7.78 5.13 9.32
N ALA A 177 -9.10 4.93 9.36
CA ALA A 177 -9.89 4.64 8.17
C ALA A 177 -9.95 5.81 7.19
N ALA A 178 -9.95 7.06 7.67
CA ALA A 178 -9.95 8.23 6.81
C ALA A 178 -8.64 8.34 6.01
N VAL A 179 -7.51 8.10 6.67
CA VAL A 179 -6.19 8.11 6.03
C VAL A 179 -6.03 6.90 5.11
N ALA A 180 -6.43 5.70 5.55
CA ALA A 180 -6.34 4.48 4.75
C ALA A 180 -7.17 4.60 3.45
N ASN A 181 -8.36 5.22 3.51
CA ASN A 181 -9.18 5.42 2.31
C ASN A 181 -8.55 6.36 1.28
N LEU A 182 -7.73 7.34 1.72
CA LEU A 182 -7.00 8.23 0.81
C LEU A 182 -5.97 7.48 -0.05
N ALA A 183 -5.49 6.33 0.39
CA ALA A 183 -4.57 5.52 -0.42
C ALA A 183 -5.17 5.08 -1.75
N TYR A 184 -6.49 4.92 -1.83
CA TYR A 184 -7.18 4.61 -3.09
C TYR A 184 -7.14 5.75 -4.13
N ALA A 185 -6.73 6.96 -3.73
CA ALA A 185 -6.47 8.04 -4.69
C ALA A 185 -5.18 7.82 -5.52
N VAL A 186 -4.26 6.98 -5.04
CA VAL A 186 -2.95 6.75 -5.71
C VAL A 186 -3.12 6.23 -7.15
N PRO A 187 -3.93 5.20 -7.45
CA PRO A 187 -4.15 4.76 -8.82
C PRO A 187 -4.74 5.85 -9.72
N LEU A 188 -5.60 6.71 -9.17
CA LEU A 188 -6.18 7.82 -9.93
C LEU A 188 -5.13 8.88 -10.28
N LEU A 189 -4.27 9.22 -9.31
CA LEU A 189 -3.17 10.15 -9.54
C LEU A 189 -2.21 9.60 -10.60
N SER A 190 -1.89 8.31 -10.53
CA SER A 190 -1.08 7.62 -11.54
C SER A 190 -1.70 7.74 -12.92
N LEU A 191 -3.01 7.51 -13.05
CA LEU A 191 -3.74 7.63 -14.30
C LEU A 191 -3.68 9.06 -14.87
N VAL A 192 -3.91 10.08 -14.04
CA VAL A 192 -3.85 11.48 -14.47
C VAL A 192 -2.44 11.85 -14.94
N VAL A 193 -1.41 11.42 -14.20
CA VAL A 193 -0.01 11.66 -14.58
C VAL A 193 0.30 10.96 -15.91
N SER A 194 -0.08 9.70 -16.11
CA SER A 194 0.08 8.97 -17.37
C SER A 194 -0.62 9.69 -18.54
N ALA A 195 -1.86 10.14 -18.35
CA ALA A 195 -2.60 10.84 -19.38
C ALA A 195 -1.91 12.14 -19.80
N VAL A 196 -1.37 12.90 -18.83
CA VAL A 196 -0.70 14.19 -19.11
C VAL A 196 0.71 14.00 -19.69
N THR A 197 1.48 13.02 -19.19
CA THR A 197 2.89 12.84 -19.57
C THR A 197 3.06 11.95 -20.81
N LEU A 198 2.22 10.93 -20.97
CA LEU A 198 2.30 9.94 -22.05
C LEU A 198 1.22 10.16 -23.13
N GLY A 199 0.29 11.10 -22.92
CA GLY A 199 -0.81 11.36 -23.85
C GLY A 199 -1.84 10.23 -23.92
N GLU A 200 -1.91 9.37 -22.89
CA GLU A 200 -2.85 8.26 -22.84
C GLU A 200 -4.29 8.76 -22.73
N ARG A 201 -5.20 8.13 -23.48
CA ARG A 201 -6.62 8.51 -23.45
C ARG A 201 -7.31 7.92 -22.24
N MET A 202 -8.10 8.74 -21.54
CA MET A 202 -8.94 8.27 -20.45
C MET A 202 -10.03 7.32 -20.98
N THR A 203 -10.01 6.09 -20.51
CA THR A 203 -11.02 5.08 -20.86
C THR A 203 -12.30 5.26 -20.03
N GLY A 204 -13.41 4.63 -20.47
CA GLY A 204 -14.65 4.61 -19.69
C GLY A 204 -14.46 3.96 -18.31
N ALA A 205 -13.62 2.94 -18.21
CA ALA A 205 -13.23 2.30 -16.94
C ALA A 205 -12.49 3.27 -16.01
N ALA A 206 -11.61 4.10 -16.57
CA ALA A 206 -10.89 5.13 -15.80
C ALA A 206 -11.83 6.20 -15.24
N LEU A 207 -12.81 6.65 -16.03
CA LEU A 207 -13.84 7.59 -15.55
C LEU A 207 -14.73 6.98 -14.47
N LEU A 208 -15.15 5.72 -14.62
CA LEU A 208 -15.91 5.00 -13.60
C LEU A 208 -15.09 4.86 -12.31
N ALA A 209 -13.83 4.46 -12.41
CA ALA A 209 -12.91 4.38 -11.27
C ALA A 209 -12.78 5.72 -10.55
N PHE A 210 -12.62 6.82 -11.30
CA PHE A 210 -12.57 8.17 -10.74
C PHE A 210 -13.82 8.48 -9.90
N VAL A 211 -15.01 8.26 -10.42
CA VAL A 211 -16.28 8.53 -9.72
C VAL A 211 -16.40 7.66 -8.46
N LEU A 212 -16.08 6.37 -8.55
CA LEU A 212 -16.18 5.45 -7.42
C LEU A 212 -15.18 5.79 -6.31
N ILE A 213 -13.92 6.05 -6.64
CA ILE A 213 -12.88 6.36 -5.66
C ILE A 213 -13.15 7.72 -5.00
N MET A 214 -13.43 8.75 -5.78
CA MET A 214 -13.76 10.06 -5.26
C MET A 214 -15.03 10.03 -4.42
N GLY A 215 -16.05 9.28 -4.87
CA GLY A 215 -17.28 9.05 -4.10
C GLY A 215 -17.00 8.40 -2.74
N GLY A 216 -16.14 7.39 -2.68
CA GLY A 216 -15.74 6.74 -1.44
C GLY A 216 -14.95 7.66 -0.51
N ILE A 217 -13.99 8.42 -1.04
CA ILE A 217 -13.22 9.40 -0.26
C ILE A 217 -14.14 10.50 0.30
N LEU A 218 -15.02 11.04 -0.53
CA LEU A 218 -15.99 12.05 -0.08
C LEU A 218 -16.96 11.48 0.95
N LEU A 219 -17.49 10.29 0.75
CA LEU A 219 -18.35 9.61 1.70
C LEU A 219 -17.66 9.44 3.05
N GLN A 220 -16.37 9.09 3.08
CA GLN A 220 -15.60 8.97 4.33
C GLN A 220 -15.46 10.33 5.05
N ASN A 221 -15.23 11.41 4.31
CA ASN A 221 -14.86 12.71 4.84
C ASN A 221 -16.03 13.67 5.09
N VAL A 222 -17.24 13.38 4.60
CA VAL A 222 -18.43 14.20 4.91
C VAL A 222 -18.64 14.21 6.42
N ARG A 223 -18.43 15.32 7.09
CA ARG A 223 -18.75 15.50 8.51
C ARG A 223 -20.26 15.35 8.68
N ARG A 224 -20.70 14.45 9.56
CA ARG A 224 -22.04 14.61 10.14
C ARG A 224 -22.02 15.96 10.84
N GLY A 225 -22.85 16.88 10.38
CA GLY A 225 -23.07 18.11 11.11
C GLY A 225 -23.34 17.72 12.57
N GLU A 226 -22.48 18.16 13.48
CA GLU A 226 -22.71 18.04 14.90
C GLU A 226 -24.07 18.69 15.16
N ARG A 227 -25.08 17.87 15.44
CA ARG A 227 -26.23 18.35 16.12
C ARG A 227 -25.73 18.77 17.50
N THR A 228 -25.38 20.05 17.63
CA THR A 228 -25.36 20.76 18.91
C THR A 228 -26.70 20.49 19.59
N ARG A 229 -26.66 19.70 20.64
CA ARG A 229 -27.63 19.71 21.73
C ARG A 229 -26.89 19.80 23.05
#